data_1fbc37cd499ec2f68cce05470bc1c4f7
#
_entry.id   1fbc37cd499ec2f68cce05470bc1c4f7
#
_cell.length_a   1.000
_cell.length_b   1.000
_cell.length_c   1.000
_cell.angle_alpha   90.00
_cell.angle_beta   90.00
_cell.angle_gamma   90.00
#
_symmetry.space_group_name_H-M   'P 1'
#
loop_
_entity.id
_entity.type
_entity.pdbx_description
1 polymer ?
#
loop_
_entity_poly.entity_id
_entity_poly.type
_entity_poly.pdbx_seq_one_letter_code
_entity_poly.pdbx_strand_id
1 'polypeptide(L)'
;MKTLFAILIMATVTEAAAAQTTGRYANVNGLKMYYEVHGNGFPLVLIHGGGSTIGTTFGRILPALAKTHKVIAVELQAHGHTADIDRPLSFEQDADDVAELLKQLRLSKADIFGFSNGASTTLELAIRHPELVNKIVVASTFYKKDGAYPWFWEGMKHPTFEQMPQPLKDAYLKINPDTNALYTMYKRDVARMQSFPEIKEEDLKAIKAPSLIICGDNDVATPEHAVEMYRKLQHAKLVILPGGHGEYIGEITTIKPGRHEYPVVTVIEEFLGELTRQ
;
A
#
# COMPACT_ATOMS: atom_id res chain seq x y z
N MET A 1 -47.77 23.09 -50.02
CA MET A 1 -46.33 22.97 -49.80
C MET A 1 -46.09 23.01 -48.28
N LYS A 2 -45.81 21.90 -47.67
CA LYS A 2 -45.49 21.81 -46.22
C LYS A 2 -44.00 21.52 -46.11
N THR A 3 -43.25 22.51 -45.62
CA THR A 3 -41.79 22.41 -45.41
C THR A 3 -41.53 21.74 -44.07
N LEU A 4 -40.93 20.53 -44.08
CA LEU A 4 -40.46 19.85 -42.88
C LEU A 4 -39.09 20.42 -42.51
N PHE A 5 -38.96 20.98 -41.31
CA PHE A 5 -37.68 21.31 -40.71
C PHE A 5 -37.18 20.09 -39.93
N ALA A 6 -36.10 19.49 -40.38
CA ALA A 6 -35.38 18.44 -39.64
C ALA A 6 -34.40 19.12 -38.69
N ILE A 7 -34.60 18.94 -37.37
CA ILE A 7 -33.67 19.39 -36.34
C ILE A 7 -32.66 18.26 -36.15
N LEU A 8 -31.41 18.53 -36.53
CA LEU A 8 -30.27 17.64 -36.33
C LEU A 8 -29.72 17.89 -34.91
N ILE A 9 -29.99 16.97 -33.95
CA ILE A 9 -29.42 17.01 -32.61
C ILE A 9 -28.01 16.38 -32.71
N MET A 10 -26.97 17.22 -32.68
CA MET A 10 -25.59 16.79 -32.50
C MET A 10 -25.39 16.42 -31.03
N ALA A 11 -25.32 15.12 -30.74
CA ALA A 11 -24.87 14.64 -29.44
C ALA A 11 -23.33 14.81 -29.36
N THR A 12 -22.88 15.79 -28.60
CA THR A 12 -21.45 15.91 -28.25
C THR A 12 -21.10 14.82 -27.24
N VAL A 13 -20.44 13.77 -27.69
CA VAL A 13 -19.79 12.80 -26.81
C VAL A 13 -18.56 13.50 -26.25
N THR A 14 -18.64 13.97 -25.01
CA THR A 14 -17.46 14.37 -24.23
C THR A 14 -16.74 13.10 -23.82
N GLU A 15 -15.70 12.69 -24.56
CA GLU A 15 -14.71 11.76 -24.06
C GLU A 15 -14.05 12.41 -22.84
N ALA A 16 -14.33 11.84 -21.67
CA ALA A 16 -13.55 12.16 -20.47
C ALA A 16 -12.12 11.73 -20.73
N ALA A 17 -11.23 12.68 -21.04
CA ALA A 17 -9.82 12.44 -21.13
C ALA A 17 -9.37 11.81 -19.80
N ALA A 18 -8.93 10.55 -19.84
CA ALA A 18 -8.29 9.91 -18.69
C ALA A 18 -7.13 10.83 -18.30
N ALA A 19 -7.20 11.39 -17.09
CA ALA A 19 -6.16 12.27 -16.58
C ALA A 19 -4.85 11.48 -16.60
N GLN A 20 -3.93 11.89 -17.46
CA GLN A 20 -2.62 11.27 -17.58
C GLN A 20 -1.91 11.43 -16.24
N THR A 21 -1.74 10.34 -15.52
CA THR A 21 -1.09 10.31 -14.21
C THR A 21 0.36 10.75 -14.39
N THR A 22 0.68 11.95 -13.95
CA THR A 22 2.06 12.42 -13.92
C THR A 22 2.61 12.13 -12.54
N GLY A 23 3.59 11.21 -12.46
CA GLY A 23 4.36 10.99 -11.25
C GLY A 23 5.06 12.28 -10.83
N ARG A 24 5.18 12.46 -9.53
CA ARG A 24 5.77 13.65 -8.89
C ARG A 24 6.82 13.24 -7.90
N TYR A 25 7.65 14.20 -7.49
CA TYR A 25 8.66 14.01 -6.46
C TYR A 25 8.49 15.04 -5.35
N ALA A 26 8.75 14.60 -4.11
CA ALA A 26 8.87 15.47 -2.94
C ALA A 26 10.19 15.17 -2.22
N ASN A 27 10.83 16.20 -1.66
CA ASN A 27 12.01 16.00 -0.82
C ASN A 27 11.56 15.82 0.64
N VAL A 28 11.58 14.60 1.13
CA VAL A 28 11.14 14.24 2.47
C VAL A 28 12.31 13.69 3.27
N ASN A 29 12.70 14.36 4.34
CA ASN A 29 13.80 13.95 5.24
C ASN A 29 15.09 13.55 4.49
N GLY A 30 15.45 14.29 3.42
CA GLY A 30 16.62 14.01 2.59
C GLY A 30 16.41 13.00 1.45
N LEU A 31 15.26 12.36 1.40
CA LEU A 31 14.87 11.44 0.33
C LEU A 31 14.06 12.19 -0.74
N LYS A 32 14.38 11.98 -2.02
CA LYS A 32 13.57 12.42 -3.16
C LYS A 32 12.52 11.34 -3.47
N MET A 33 11.42 11.35 -2.72
CA MET A 33 10.34 10.36 -2.80
C MET A 33 9.47 10.61 -4.03
N TYR A 34 9.23 9.55 -4.81
CA TYR A 34 8.25 9.53 -5.89
C TYR A 34 6.86 9.23 -5.35
N TYR A 35 5.86 9.91 -5.90
CA TYR A 35 4.46 9.63 -5.62
C TYR A 35 3.57 9.96 -6.82
N GLU A 36 2.42 9.32 -6.86
CA GLU A 36 1.38 9.54 -7.84
C GLU A 36 0.10 10.03 -7.16
N VAL A 37 -0.68 10.84 -7.87
CA VAL A 37 -1.99 11.28 -7.40
C VAL A 37 -3.05 10.89 -8.44
N HIS A 38 -4.07 10.16 -8.00
CA HIS A 38 -5.18 9.69 -8.84
C HIS A 38 -6.51 10.05 -8.20
N GLY A 39 -7.51 10.33 -9.03
CA GLY A 39 -8.87 10.59 -8.55
C GLY A 39 -9.03 11.86 -7.73
N ASN A 40 -10.18 11.98 -7.10
CA ASN A 40 -10.58 13.10 -6.24
C ASN A 40 -11.35 12.57 -5.04
N GLY A 41 -11.47 13.36 -3.98
CA GLY A 41 -12.18 12.99 -2.76
C GLY A 41 -11.32 13.08 -1.52
N PHE A 42 -11.68 12.33 -0.49
CA PHE A 42 -10.88 12.28 0.73
C PHE A 42 -9.53 11.57 0.46
N PRO A 43 -8.41 12.06 1.03
CA PRO A 43 -7.10 11.49 0.75
C PRO A 43 -6.97 10.04 1.24
N LEU A 44 -6.49 9.15 0.36
CA LEU A 44 -6.12 7.78 0.65
C LEU A 44 -4.67 7.55 0.22
N VAL A 45 -3.79 7.29 1.18
CA VAL A 45 -2.38 6.97 0.91
C VAL A 45 -2.22 5.47 0.70
N LEU A 46 -1.53 5.06 -0.36
CA LEU A 46 -1.20 3.66 -0.63
C LEU A 46 0.30 3.43 -0.43
N ILE A 47 0.67 2.46 0.42
CA ILE A 47 2.06 2.11 0.76
C ILE A 47 2.31 0.66 0.37
N HIS A 48 3.18 0.43 -0.63
CA HIS A 48 3.46 -0.87 -1.22
C HIS A 48 4.26 -1.81 -0.29
N GLY A 49 4.31 -3.10 -0.65
CA GLY A 49 5.11 -4.12 0.04
C GLY A 49 6.60 -4.06 -0.28
N GLY A 50 7.38 -4.89 0.40
CA GLY A 50 8.82 -5.05 0.13
C GLY A 50 9.08 -5.60 -1.27
N GLY A 51 10.18 -5.17 -1.90
CA GLY A 51 10.53 -5.55 -3.27
C GLY A 51 9.56 -5.06 -4.36
N SER A 52 8.57 -4.26 -3.98
CA SER A 52 7.43 -3.89 -4.82
C SER A 52 7.49 -2.44 -5.30
N THR A 53 6.52 -2.06 -6.11
CA THR A 53 6.26 -0.70 -6.58
C THR A 53 4.76 -0.41 -6.43
N ILE A 54 4.33 0.81 -6.71
CA ILE A 54 2.90 1.16 -6.77
C ILE A 54 2.15 0.18 -7.69
N GLY A 55 2.68 -0.02 -8.90
CA GLY A 55 2.03 -0.85 -9.92
C GLY A 55 1.97 -2.33 -9.56
N THR A 56 2.99 -2.88 -8.90
CA THR A 56 3.04 -4.30 -8.55
C THR A 56 2.12 -4.64 -7.40
N THR A 57 1.98 -3.75 -6.43
CA THR A 57 1.08 -3.97 -5.27
C THR A 57 -0.36 -3.60 -5.60
N PHE A 58 -0.59 -2.38 -6.11
CA PHE A 58 -1.94 -1.80 -6.17
C PHE A 58 -2.50 -1.65 -7.59
N GLY A 59 -1.72 -1.98 -8.63
CA GLY A 59 -2.12 -1.72 -10.02
C GLY A 59 -3.49 -2.28 -10.42
N ARG A 60 -3.97 -3.33 -9.75
CA ARG A 60 -5.28 -3.94 -10.00
C ARG A 60 -6.45 -3.26 -9.30
N ILE A 61 -6.22 -2.68 -8.13
CA ILE A 61 -7.28 -2.08 -7.31
C ILE A 61 -7.24 -0.54 -7.29
N LEU A 62 -6.09 0.08 -7.54
CA LEU A 62 -5.91 1.52 -7.54
C LEU A 62 -6.94 2.25 -8.44
N PRO A 63 -7.22 1.80 -9.68
CA PRO A 63 -8.22 2.47 -10.53
C PRO A 63 -9.64 2.46 -9.94
N ALA A 64 -9.98 1.44 -9.16
CA ALA A 64 -11.27 1.38 -8.49
C ALA A 64 -11.31 2.36 -7.30
N LEU A 65 -10.30 2.33 -6.43
CA LEU A 65 -10.17 3.24 -5.29
C LEU A 65 -10.14 4.72 -5.72
N ALA A 66 -9.51 5.03 -6.85
CA ALA A 66 -9.43 6.39 -7.39
C ALA A 66 -10.76 6.95 -7.90
N LYS A 67 -11.83 6.13 -8.00
CA LYS A 67 -13.17 6.62 -8.34
C LYS A 67 -13.82 7.42 -7.21
N THR A 68 -13.47 7.09 -5.96
CA THR A 68 -14.11 7.63 -4.75
C THR A 68 -13.14 8.41 -3.86
N HIS A 69 -11.83 8.21 -4.04
CA HIS A 69 -10.78 8.80 -3.20
C HIS A 69 -9.76 9.59 -4.04
N LYS A 70 -9.14 10.58 -3.41
CA LYS A 70 -7.88 11.16 -3.88
C LYS A 70 -6.75 10.23 -3.43
N VAL A 71 -6.41 9.27 -4.27
CA VAL A 71 -5.35 8.30 -3.99
C VAL A 71 -3.99 8.98 -4.14
N ILE A 72 -3.13 8.83 -3.11
CA ILE A 72 -1.73 9.25 -3.08
C ILE A 72 -0.91 7.98 -2.91
N ALA A 73 -0.39 7.44 -4.01
CA ALA A 73 0.43 6.24 -3.98
C ALA A 73 1.91 6.62 -3.94
N VAL A 74 2.67 6.06 -2.99
CA VAL A 74 4.09 6.39 -2.77
C VAL A 74 5.00 5.24 -3.14
N GLU A 75 6.22 5.55 -3.57
CA GLU A 75 7.33 4.58 -3.66
C GLU A 75 8.36 4.92 -2.59
N LEU A 76 8.60 3.96 -1.70
CA LEU A 76 9.51 4.09 -0.55
C LEU A 76 10.99 4.12 -1.02
N GLN A 77 11.92 4.47 -0.14
CA GLN A 77 13.35 4.49 -0.43
C GLN A 77 13.82 3.20 -1.11
N ALA A 78 14.66 3.32 -2.13
CA ALA A 78 15.21 2.26 -2.97
C ALA A 78 14.20 1.55 -3.90
N HIS A 79 12.91 1.88 -3.88
CA HIS A 79 11.87 1.20 -4.67
C HIS A 79 11.44 2.01 -5.89
N GLY A 80 11.30 1.34 -7.02
CA GLY A 80 10.77 1.90 -8.25
C GLY A 80 11.49 3.16 -8.72
N HIS A 81 10.79 4.30 -8.75
CA HIS A 81 11.32 5.60 -9.14
C HIS A 81 12.07 6.32 -8.00
N THR A 82 11.92 5.86 -6.75
CA THR A 82 12.60 6.45 -5.60
C THR A 82 13.96 5.82 -5.42
N ALA A 83 15.01 6.58 -5.66
CA ALA A 83 16.38 6.10 -5.49
C ALA A 83 16.70 5.77 -4.03
N ASP A 84 17.73 4.92 -3.83
CA ASP A 84 18.32 4.71 -2.51
C ASP A 84 19.12 5.93 -2.06
N ILE A 85 19.20 6.12 -0.76
CA ILE A 85 20.13 7.07 -0.12
C ILE A 85 20.93 6.36 0.97
N ASP A 86 22.01 6.97 1.46
CA ASP A 86 22.89 6.36 2.45
C ASP A 86 22.28 6.40 3.86
N ARG A 87 21.21 5.61 4.04
CA ARG A 87 20.61 5.28 5.35
C ARG A 87 19.95 3.91 5.31
N PRO A 88 19.89 3.17 6.44
CA PRO A 88 19.16 1.91 6.52
C PRO A 88 17.65 2.11 6.26
N LEU A 89 16.97 1.09 5.72
CA LEU A 89 15.51 1.05 5.73
C LEU A 89 15.00 0.71 7.12
N SER A 90 13.99 1.43 7.59
CA SER A 90 13.16 1.04 8.75
C SER A 90 11.71 1.45 8.52
N PHE A 91 10.79 0.77 9.18
CA PHE A 91 9.36 1.10 9.08
C PHE A 91 9.06 2.46 9.71
N GLU A 92 9.78 2.82 10.78
CA GLU A 92 9.69 4.11 11.45
C GLU A 92 10.13 5.26 10.55
N GLN A 93 11.23 5.07 9.82
CA GLN A 93 11.72 6.10 8.89
C GLN A 93 10.81 6.24 7.68
N ASP A 94 10.32 5.12 7.13
CA ASP A 94 9.32 5.14 6.05
C ASP A 94 8.05 5.88 6.49
N ALA A 95 7.60 5.67 7.73
CA ALA A 95 6.47 6.38 8.31
C ALA A 95 6.73 7.90 8.45
N ASP A 96 7.92 8.29 8.93
CA ASP A 96 8.32 9.69 9.04
C ASP A 96 8.41 10.38 7.66
N ASP A 97 8.88 9.66 6.63
CA ASP A 97 8.94 10.16 5.26
C ASP A 97 7.55 10.37 4.65
N VAL A 98 6.64 9.41 4.86
CA VAL A 98 5.24 9.56 4.43
C VAL A 98 4.56 10.71 5.18
N ALA A 99 4.79 10.83 6.49
CA ALA A 99 4.24 11.93 7.29
C ALA A 99 4.71 13.29 6.76
N GLU A 100 5.99 13.42 6.43
CA GLU A 100 6.56 14.65 5.85
C GLU A 100 5.92 14.94 4.48
N LEU A 101 5.72 13.93 3.63
CA LEU A 101 5.00 14.09 2.36
C LEU A 101 3.58 14.66 2.60
N LEU A 102 2.83 14.11 3.54
CA LEU A 102 1.47 14.57 3.84
C LEU A 102 1.45 16.04 4.30
N LYS A 103 2.43 16.43 5.12
CA LYS A 103 2.60 17.84 5.56
C LYS A 103 2.89 18.77 4.38
N GLN A 104 3.79 18.37 3.48
CA GLN A 104 4.11 19.16 2.27
C GLN A 104 2.92 19.27 1.32
N LEU A 105 2.08 18.23 1.24
CA LEU A 105 0.83 18.25 0.50
C LEU A 105 -0.30 19.01 1.22
N ARG A 106 -0.02 19.56 2.41
CA ARG A 106 -0.96 20.30 3.28
C ARG A 106 -2.22 19.51 3.62
N LEU A 107 -2.05 18.22 3.83
CA LEU A 107 -3.14 17.34 4.26
C LEU A 107 -3.20 17.33 5.79
N SER A 108 -4.34 17.65 6.34
CA SER A 108 -4.57 17.60 7.79
C SER A 108 -4.74 16.19 8.30
N LYS A 109 -5.37 15.32 7.49
CA LYS A 109 -5.56 13.89 7.75
C LYS A 109 -5.73 13.14 6.43
N ALA A 110 -5.35 11.86 6.44
CA ALA A 110 -5.57 10.92 5.35
C ALA A 110 -5.95 9.53 5.89
N ASP A 111 -6.65 8.75 5.09
CA ASP A 111 -6.73 7.31 5.27
C ASP A 111 -5.45 6.68 4.74
N ILE A 112 -4.95 5.65 5.41
CA ILE A 112 -3.69 5.00 5.05
C ILE A 112 -3.94 3.53 4.75
N PHE A 113 -3.55 3.06 3.60
CA PHE A 113 -3.62 1.66 3.24
C PHE A 113 -2.23 1.12 2.92
N GLY A 114 -1.72 0.26 3.77
CA GLY A 114 -0.46 -0.45 3.57
C GLY A 114 -0.65 -1.93 3.33
N PHE A 115 0.23 -2.48 2.51
CA PHE A 115 0.32 -3.91 2.25
C PHE A 115 1.70 -4.45 2.65
N SER A 116 1.75 -5.59 3.36
CA SER A 116 3.01 -6.25 3.75
C SER A 116 3.93 -5.28 4.52
N ASN A 117 5.17 -5.04 4.07
CA ASN A 117 6.07 -4.02 4.65
C ASN A 117 5.40 -2.64 4.74
N GLY A 118 4.61 -2.24 3.72
CA GLY A 118 3.84 -1.01 3.76
C GLY A 118 2.76 -0.99 4.85
N ALA A 119 2.25 -2.15 5.24
CA ALA A 119 1.31 -2.24 6.36
C ALA A 119 2.02 -2.10 7.71
N SER A 120 3.26 -2.60 7.85
CA SER A 120 4.10 -2.30 9.02
C SER A 120 4.42 -0.81 9.11
N THR A 121 4.77 -0.17 7.98
CA THR A 121 4.91 1.30 7.89
C THR A 121 3.62 2.03 8.28
N THR A 122 2.45 1.49 7.91
CA THR A 122 1.13 2.06 8.27
C THR A 122 0.89 2.02 9.78
N LEU A 123 1.25 0.92 10.44
CA LEU A 123 1.19 0.82 11.90
C LEU A 123 2.11 1.86 12.56
N GLU A 124 3.36 1.97 12.10
CA GLU A 124 4.31 2.97 12.60
C GLU A 124 3.81 4.41 12.37
N LEU A 125 3.21 4.69 11.22
CA LEU A 125 2.62 6.00 10.94
C LEU A 125 1.48 6.33 11.91
N ALA A 126 0.63 5.35 12.23
CA ALA A 126 -0.47 5.54 13.18
C ALA A 126 0.01 5.70 14.63
N ILE A 127 1.15 5.11 15.00
CA ILE A 127 1.79 5.24 16.30
C ILE A 127 2.49 6.60 16.44
N ARG A 128 3.29 6.99 15.45
CA ARG A 128 4.21 8.12 15.50
C ARG A 128 3.56 9.46 15.10
N HIS A 129 2.59 9.41 14.19
CA HIS A 129 1.92 10.57 13.60
C HIS A 129 0.39 10.45 13.63
N PRO A 130 -0.22 10.15 14.81
CA PRO A 130 -1.66 9.89 14.91
C PRO A 130 -2.51 11.10 14.46
N GLU A 131 -1.96 12.30 14.51
CA GLU A 131 -2.65 13.52 14.06
C GLU A 131 -2.89 13.56 12.55
N LEU A 132 -2.08 12.86 11.75
CA LEU A 132 -2.21 12.80 10.29
C LEU A 132 -3.08 11.63 9.81
N VAL A 133 -3.41 10.70 10.70
CA VAL A 133 -4.12 9.47 10.35
C VAL A 133 -5.59 9.58 10.70
N ASN A 134 -6.47 9.32 9.70
CA ASN A 134 -7.92 9.23 9.89
C ASN A 134 -8.34 7.78 10.16
N LYS A 135 -8.05 6.86 9.23
CA LYS A 135 -8.28 5.41 9.32
C LYS A 135 -7.08 4.67 8.75
N ILE A 136 -6.91 3.39 9.13
CA ILE A 136 -5.88 2.54 8.56
C ILE A 136 -6.46 1.24 8.00
N VAL A 137 -5.94 0.82 6.85
CA VAL A 137 -6.11 -0.53 6.30
C VAL A 137 -4.75 -1.23 6.35
N VAL A 138 -4.67 -2.28 7.14
CA VAL A 138 -3.44 -3.02 7.46
C VAL A 138 -3.58 -4.41 6.84
N ALA A 139 -2.90 -4.63 5.72
CA ALA A 139 -3.08 -5.83 4.91
C ALA A 139 -1.83 -6.72 4.91
N SER A 140 -1.99 -8.00 5.26
CA SER A 140 -0.95 -9.05 5.18
C SER A 140 0.35 -8.70 5.94
N THR A 141 0.25 -8.33 7.21
CA THR A 141 1.42 -8.01 8.05
C THR A 141 1.30 -8.59 9.44
N PHE A 142 2.36 -8.44 10.20
CA PHE A 142 2.47 -8.86 11.59
C PHE A 142 3.21 -7.77 12.38
N TYR A 143 2.93 -7.66 13.68
CA TYR A 143 3.58 -6.69 14.57
C TYR A 143 4.71 -7.33 15.39
N LYS A 144 4.84 -8.67 15.38
CA LYS A 144 5.88 -9.45 16.05
C LYS A 144 6.24 -10.68 15.22
N LYS A 145 7.41 -11.27 15.47
CA LYS A 145 7.95 -12.37 14.64
C LYS A 145 7.07 -13.62 14.63
N ASP A 146 6.47 -13.97 15.76
CA ASP A 146 5.60 -15.16 15.87
C ASP A 146 4.24 -14.97 15.16
N GLY A 147 3.98 -13.77 14.62
CA GLY A 147 2.84 -13.51 13.75
C GLY A 147 2.98 -14.04 12.33
N ALA A 148 4.19 -14.43 11.92
CA ALA A 148 4.44 -15.10 10.64
C ALA A 148 4.75 -16.56 10.83
N TYR A 149 4.49 -17.37 9.80
CA TYR A 149 4.83 -18.79 9.82
C TYR A 149 6.34 -19.00 9.96
N PRO A 150 6.81 -20.05 10.70
CA PRO A 150 8.24 -20.32 10.90
C PRO A 150 9.04 -20.47 9.61
N TRP A 151 8.43 -21.00 8.53
CA TRP A 151 9.11 -21.17 7.24
C TRP A 151 9.51 -19.82 6.61
N PHE A 152 8.75 -18.75 6.88
CA PHE A 152 9.11 -17.42 6.40
C PHE A 152 10.44 -16.94 7.00
N TRP A 153 10.58 -17.05 8.33
CA TRP A 153 11.82 -16.66 9.02
C TRP A 153 12.99 -17.57 8.66
N GLU A 154 12.73 -18.85 8.43
CA GLU A 154 13.77 -19.78 7.96
C GLU A 154 14.27 -19.34 6.58
N GLY A 155 13.38 -18.95 5.66
CA GLY A 155 13.74 -18.39 4.36
C GLY A 155 14.52 -17.08 4.46
N MET A 156 14.26 -16.26 5.49
CA MET A 156 14.95 -14.99 5.71
C MET A 156 16.36 -15.14 6.34
N LYS A 157 16.77 -16.33 6.77
CA LYS A 157 18.13 -16.51 7.30
C LYS A 157 19.20 -16.38 6.22
N HIS A 158 18.98 -16.97 5.06
CA HIS A 158 19.94 -17.00 3.94
C HIS A 158 19.24 -16.76 2.60
N PRO A 159 18.52 -15.62 2.42
CA PRO A 159 17.83 -15.36 1.17
C PRO A 159 18.86 -15.06 0.08
N THR A 160 18.56 -15.47 -1.16
CA THR A 160 19.38 -15.12 -2.32
C THR A 160 18.59 -14.25 -3.29
N PHE A 161 19.30 -13.44 -4.06
CA PHE A 161 18.67 -12.56 -5.05
C PHE A 161 17.89 -13.34 -6.12
N GLU A 162 18.33 -14.56 -6.42
CA GLU A 162 17.67 -15.47 -7.37
C GLU A 162 16.27 -15.86 -6.89
N GLN A 163 16.06 -15.97 -5.57
CA GLN A 163 14.77 -16.32 -4.96
C GLN A 163 13.76 -15.17 -5.00
N MET A 164 14.20 -13.93 -5.24
CA MET A 164 13.27 -12.83 -5.44
C MET A 164 12.38 -13.12 -6.66
N PRO A 165 11.04 -13.01 -6.54
CA PRO A 165 10.11 -13.33 -7.63
C PRO A 165 10.41 -12.57 -8.92
N GLN A 166 10.48 -13.28 -10.05
CA GLN A 166 10.82 -12.67 -11.33
C GLN A 166 9.88 -11.53 -11.75
N PRO A 167 8.53 -11.62 -11.53
CA PRO A 167 7.64 -10.50 -11.86
C PRO A 167 7.99 -9.20 -11.14
N LEU A 168 8.52 -9.25 -9.92
CA LEU A 168 8.96 -8.06 -9.18
C LEU A 168 10.24 -7.47 -9.78
N LYS A 169 11.23 -8.32 -10.14
CA LYS A 169 12.45 -7.90 -10.82
C LYS A 169 12.13 -7.21 -12.14
N ASP A 170 11.29 -7.85 -12.97
CA ASP A 170 10.92 -7.34 -14.29
C ASP A 170 10.17 -6.00 -14.18
N ALA A 171 9.26 -5.87 -13.20
CA ALA A 171 8.55 -4.63 -12.97
C ALA A 171 9.46 -3.49 -12.50
N TYR A 172 10.43 -3.79 -11.61
CA TYR A 172 11.43 -2.81 -11.20
C TYR A 172 12.27 -2.34 -12.38
N LEU A 173 12.84 -3.29 -13.15
CA LEU A 173 13.72 -2.98 -14.29
C LEU A 173 13.00 -2.26 -15.43
N LYS A 174 11.69 -2.39 -15.54
CA LYS A 174 10.88 -1.62 -16.47
C LYS A 174 10.81 -0.12 -16.09
N ILE A 175 10.88 0.19 -14.80
CA ILE A 175 10.88 1.54 -14.25
C ILE A 175 12.30 2.11 -14.22
N ASN A 176 13.21 1.36 -13.63
CA ASN A 176 14.62 1.69 -13.47
C ASN A 176 15.47 0.53 -13.99
N PRO A 177 16.08 0.65 -15.18
CA PRO A 177 16.85 -0.41 -15.81
C PRO A 177 18.21 -0.70 -15.15
N ASP A 178 18.54 -0.03 -14.05
CA ASP A 178 19.77 -0.26 -13.28
C ASP A 178 19.66 -1.51 -12.40
N THR A 179 20.35 -2.58 -12.79
CA THR A 179 20.40 -3.84 -12.03
C THR A 179 21.10 -3.71 -10.67
N ASN A 180 22.02 -2.73 -10.51
CA ASN A 180 22.66 -2.48 -9.21
C ASN A 180 21.68 -1.81 -8.25
N ALA A 181 20.82 -0.92 -8.75
CA ALA A 181 19.75 -0.32 -7.95
C ALA A 181 18.74 -1.38 -7.52
N LEU A 182 18.32 -2.28 -8.40
CA LEU A 182 17.45 -3.42 -8.06
C LEU A 182 18.09 -4.31 -6.99
N TYR A 183 19.37 -4.64 -7.13
CA TYR A 183 20.09 -5.44 -6.15
C TYR A 183 20.23 -4.71 -4.80
N THR A 184 20.39 -3.39 -4.83
CA THR A 184 20.43 -2.54 -3.63
C THR A 184 19.10 -2.57 -2.89
N MET A 185 17.98 -2.40 -3.61
CA MET A 185 16.63 -2.55 -3.04
C MET A 185 16.47 -3.91 -2.35
N TYR A 186 16.79 -4.99 -3.04
CA TYR A 186 16.74 -6.35 -2.48
C TYR A 186 17.54 -6.46 -1.18
N LYS A 187 18.80 -6.01 -1.17
CA LYS A 187 19.66 -6.07 0.04
C LYS A 187 19.10 -5.25 1.20
N ARG A 188 18.56 -4.07 0.92
CA ARG A 188 17.97 -3.19 1.93
C ARG A 188 16.75 -3.84 2.57
N ASP A 189 15.84 -4.41 1.76
CA ASP A 189 14.66 -5.12 2.26
C ASP A 189 15.03 -6.37 3.07
N VAL A 190 15.97 -7.17 2.58
CA VAL A 190 16.47 -8.33 3.33
C VAL A 190 17.03 -7.91 4.68
N ALA A 191 17.89 -6.89 4.73
CA ALA A 191 18.49 -6.40 5.97
C ALA A 191 17.40 -5.91 6.97
N ARG A 192 16.39 -5.18 6.47
CA ARG A 192 15.24 -4.75 7.30
C ARG A 192 14.48 -5.94 7.88
N MET A 193 14.18 -6.96 7.07
CA MET A 193 13.45 -8.13 7.53
C MET A 193 14.27 -9.02 8.48
N GLN A 194 15.58 -9.15 8.27
CA GLN A 194 16.46 -9.89 9.19
C GLN A 194 16.54 -9.22 10.56
N SER A 195 16.51 -7.90 10.61
CA SER A 195 16.48 -7.10 11.85
C SER A 195 15.07 -6.70 12.28
N PHE A 196 14.03 -7.38 11.78
CA PHE A 196 12.62 -6.99 11.97
C PHE A 196 12.35 -6.48 13.39
N PRO A 197 11.99 -5.20 13.53
CA PRO A 197 11.64 -4.62 14.82
C PRO A 197 10.22 -5.05 15.18
N GLU A 198 10.04 -5.58 16.40
CA GLU A 198 8.71 -5.87 16.90
C GLU A 198 8.07 -4.59 17.46
N ILE A 199 6.82 -4.34 17.10
CA ILE A 199 6.04 -3.28 17.70
C ILE A 199 5.60 -3.75 19.09
N LYS A 200 5.82 -2.93 20.11
CA LYS A 200 5.36 -3.26 21.45
C LYS A 200 3.84 -3.30 21.51
N GLU A 201 3.33 -4.23 22.31
CA GLU A 201 1.88 -4.39 22.46
C GLU A 201 1.19 -3.13 22.97
N GLU A 202 1.83 -2.39 23.87
CA GLU A 202 1.31 -1.11 24.37
C GLU A 202 1.20 -0.05 23.26
N ASP A 203 2.17 0.03 22.34
CA ASP A 203 2.15 0.97 21.22
C ASP A 203 1.05 0.58 20.21
N LEU A 204 0.90 -0.72 19.92
CA LEU A 204 -0.20 -1.22 19.09
C LEU A 204 -1.58 -0.87 19.70
N LYS A 205 -1.75 -1.09 21.00
CA LYS A 205 -2.99 -0.77 21.73
C LYS A 205 -3.26 0.75 21.82
N ALA A 206 -2.22 1.57 21.71
CA ALA A 206 -2.37 3.02 21.73
C ALA A 206 -2.93 3.61 20.43
N ILE A 207 -2.95 2.84 19.33
CA ILE A 207 -3.52 3.27 18.07
C ILE A 207 -5.03 3.52 18.23
N LYS A 208 -5.44 4.78 17.99
CA LYS A 208 -6.84 5.22 18.10
C LYS A 208 -7.59 5.23 16.76
N ALA A 209 -6.83 5.24 15.66
CA ALA A 209 -7.42 5.25 14.33
C ALA A 209 -8.26 3.98 14.10
N PRO A 210 -9.49 4.10 13.60
CA PRO A 210 -10.25 2.95 13.15
C PRO A 210 -9.41 2.13 12.16
N SER A 211 -9.38 0.83 12.35
CA SER A 211 -8.44 -0.08 11.66
C SER A 211 -9.19 -1.20 10.97
N LEU A 212 -8.87 -1.47 9.70
CA LEU A 212 -9.29 -2.67 8.99
C LEU A 212 -8.08 -3.58 8.80
N ILE A 213 -8.13 -4.76 9.43
CA ILE A 213 -7.10 -5.79 9.26
C ILE A 213 -7.56 -6.73 8.16
N ILE A 214 -6.71 -6.97 7.17
CA ILE A 214 -6.96 -7.90 6.07
C ILE A 214 -5.84 -8.93 6.02
N CYS A 215 -6.21 -10.21 5.91
CA CYS A 215 -5.26 -11.32 5.79
C CYS A 215 -5.81 -12.36 4.81
N GLY A 216 -4.92 -13.03 4.08
CA GLY A 216 -5.26 -14.26 3.37
C GLY A 216 -5.30 -15.46 4.35
N ASP A 217 -6.08 -16.48 4.04
CA ASP A 217 -6.11 -17.72 4.84
C ASP A 217 -4.87 -18.60 4.61
N ASN A 218 -4.11 -18.34 3.54
CA ASN A 218 -2.83 -18.97 3.21
C ASN A 218 -1.73 -17.92 2.96
N ASP A 219 -1.65 -16.95 3.86
CA ASP A 219 -0.73 -15.81 3.80
C ASP A 219 0.63 -16.13 4.45
N VAL A 220 1.55 -15.17 4.44
CA VAL A 220 2.79 -15.18 5.22
C VAL A 220 2.49 -14.93 6.70
N ALA A 221 1.64 -13.93 6.99
CA ALA A 221 1.07 -13.71 8.31
C ALA A 221 0.02 -14.76 8.63
N THR A 222 0.01 -15.27 9.85
CA THR A 222 -0.98 -16.27 10.25
C THR A 222 -2.36 -15.63 10.47
N PRO A 223 -3.47 -16.30 10.10
CA PRO A 223 -4.82 -15.84 10.43
C PRO A 223 -5.02 -15.61 11.94
N GLU A 224 -4.41 -16.44 12.77
CA GLU A 224 -4.43 -16.32 14.23
C GLU A 224 -3.83 -14.99 14.69
N HIS A 225 -2.74 -14.55 14.05
CA HIS A 225 -2.12 -13.27 14.35
C HIS A 225 -2.99 -12.09 13.90
N ALA A 226 -3.64 -12.19 12.75
CA ALA A 226 -4.62 -11.18 12.33
C ALA A 226 -5.77 -11.05 13.35
N VAL A 227 -6.26 -12.16 13.91
CA VAL A 227 -7.24 -12.17 15.00
C VAL A 227 -6.65 -11.56 16.27
N GLU A 228 -5.40 -11.84 16.61
CA GLU A 228 -4.71 -11.24 17.75
C GLU A 228 -4.64 -9.71 17.61
N MET A 229 -4.19 -9.20 16.46
CA MET A 229 -4.14 -7.76 16.17
C MET A 229 -5.53 -7.11 16.30
N TYR A 230 -6.55 -7.74 15.72
CA TYR A 230 -7.93 -7.29 15.83
C TYR A 230 -8.40 -7.13 17.28
N ARG A 231 -8.02 -8.06 18.16
CA ARG A 231 -8.40 -8.01 19.59
C ARG A 231 -7.64 -6.97 20.38
N LYS A 232 -6.45 -6.56 19.92
CA LYS A 232 -5.58 -5.60 20.61
C LYS A 232 -5.87 -4.16 20.19
N LEU A 233 -6.21 -3.92 18.94
CA LEU A 233 -6.58 -2.60 18.42
C LEU A 233 -7.97 -2.19 18.94
N GLN A 234 -8.10 -0.92 19.38
CA GLN A 234 -9.31 -0.45 20.06
C GLN A 234 -10.55 -0.39 19.15
N HIS A 235 -10.36 -0.02 17.89
CA HIS A 235 -11.43 0.19 16.90
C HIS A 235 -11.12 -0.58 15.62
N ALA A 236 -11.05 -1.91 15.72
CA ALA A 236 -10.67 -2.76 14.59
C ALA A 236 -11.86 -3.50 13.98
N LYS A 237 -11.73 -3.76 12.68
CA LYS A 237 -12.49 -4.76 11.93
C LYS A 237 -11.50 -5.76 11.34
N LEU A 238 -11.96 -6.97 11.06
CA LEU A 238 -11.15 -8.06 10.56
C LEU A 238 -11.82 -8.71 9.36
N VAL A 239 -11.03 -8.95 8.32
CA VAL A 239 -11.42 -9.74 7.15
C VAL A 239 -10.32 -10.75 6.85
N ILE A 240 -10.69 -12.02 6.81
CA ILE A 240 -9.82 -13.11 6.33
C ILE A 240 -10.40 -13.59 5.02
N LEU A 241 -9.61 -13.56 3.96
CA LEU A 241 -10.03 -13.90 2.61
C LEU A 241 -9.31 -15.16 2.13
N PRO A 242 -9.95 -15.99 1.28
CA PRO A 242 -9.26 -17.09 0.65
C PRO A 242 -8.09 -16.62 -0.22
N GLY A 243 -6.93 -17.26 -0.08
CA GLY A 243 -5.76 -17.03 -0.92
C GLY A 243 -4.48 -16.67 -0.17
N GLY A 244 -3.40 -16.50 -0.94
CA GLY A 244 -2.07 -16.19 -0.44
C GLY A 244 -1.80 -14.71 -0.25
N HIS A 245 -0.52 -14.39 -0.06
CA HIS A 245 0.00 -13.06 0.23
C HIS A 245 -0.35 -12.03 -0.87
N GLY A 246 -1.34 -11.18 -0.61
CA GLY A 246 -1.79 -10.15 -1.56
C GLY A 246 -2.69 -10.65 -2.70
N GLU A 247 -3.11 -11.91 -2.72
CA GLU A 247 -3.98 -12.44 -3.78
C GLU A 247 -5.31 -11.67 -3.87
N TYR A 248 -5.82 -11.23 -2.75
CA TYR A 248 -7.10 -10.51 -2.65
C TYR A 248 -7.04 -9.07 -3.21
N ILE A 249 -5.85 -8.47 -3.36
CA ILE A 249 -5.62 -7.17 -4.03
C ILE A 249 -5.05 -7.32 -5.44
N GLY A 250 -4.70 -8.54 -5.87
CA GLY A 250 -4.06 -8.78 -7.17
C GLY A 250 -2.61 -8.30 -7.23
N GLU A 251 -1.87 -8.53 -6.13
CA GLU A 251 -0.42 -8.32 -6.12
C GLU A 251 0.23 -9.13 -7.25
N ILE A 252 1.25 -8.60 -7.90
CA ILE A 252 1.76 -9.10 -9.20
C ILE A 252 2.17 -10.58 -9.19
N THR A 253 2.68 -11.08 -8.05
CA THR A 253 3.13 -12.47 -7.92
C THR A 253 1.97 -13.47 -7.78
N THR A 254 0.75 -12.97 -7.54
CA THR A 254 -0.46 -13.76 -7.27
C THR A 254 -1.50 -13.70 -8.37
N ILE A 255 -1.19 -12.98 -9.46
CA ILE A 255 -2.15 -12.78 -10.57
C ILE A 255 -2.56 -14.11 -11.19
N LYS A 256 -3.87 -14.35 -11.24
CA LYS A 256 -4.48 -15.49 -11.92
C LYS A 256 -5.08 -15.05 -13.27
N PRO A 257 -4.87 -15.82 -14.35
CA PRO A 257 -5.51 -15.53 -15.64
C PRO A 257 -7.03 -15.40 -15.52
N GLY A 258 -7.61 -14.38 -16.15
CA GLY A 258 -9.07 -14.16 -16.16
C GLY A 258 -9.66 -13.52 -14.90
N ARG A 259 -8.88 -13.27 -13.85
CA ARG A 259 -9.36 -12.54 -12.67
C ARG A 259 -9.23 -11.03 -12.91
N HIS A 260 -10.35 -10.34 -12.92
CA HIS A 260 -10.42 -8.89 -13.16
C HIS A 260 -11.09 -8.13 -12.00
N GLU A 261 -11.79 -8.83 -11.11
CA GLU A 261 -12.49 -8.25 -9.98
C GLU A 261 -11.86 -8.67 -8.65
N TYR A 262 -11.80 -7.71 -7.74
CA TYR A 262 -11.25 -7.86 -6.40
C TYR A 262 -12.28 -7.38 -5.38
N PRO A 263 -13.14 -8.28 -4.87
CA PRO A 263 -14.22 -7.93 -3.93
C PRO A 263 -13.75 -7.22 -2.67
N VAL A 264 -12.49 -7.36 -2.31
CA VAL A 264 -11.87 -6.63 -1.19
C VAL A 264 -11.99 -5.12 -1.34
N VAL A 265 -12.06 -4.59 -2.57
CA VAL A 265 -12.25 -3.14 -2.82
C VAL A 265 -13.55 -2.66 -2.19
N THR A 266 -14.65 -3.40 -2.38
CA THR A 266 -15.95 -3.05 -1.75
C THR A 266 -15.83 -3.02 -0.22
N VAL A 267 -15.16 -4.01 0.37
CA VAL A 267 -14.95 -4.06 1.83
C VAL A 267 -14.13 -2.85 2.33
N ILE A 268 -13.07 -2.49 1.57
CA ILE A 268 -12.24 -1.32 1.89
C ILE A 268 -13.07 -0.03 1.77
N GLU A 269 -13.82 0.13 0.68
CA GLU A 269 -14.64 1.33 0.45
C GLU A 269 -15.75 1.49 1.49
N GLU A 270 -16.43 0.41 1.87
CA GLU A 270 -17.41 0.41 2.96
C GLU A 270 -16.77 0.86 4.27
N PHE A 271 -15.61 0.30 4.63
CA PHE A 271 -14.89 0.69 5.84
C PHE A 271 -14.46 2.15 5.81
N LEU A 272 -13.89 2.62 4.71
CA LEU A 272 -13.41 4.01 4.57
C LEU A 272 -14.59 4.99 4.54
N GLY A 273 -15.72 4.63 3.94
CA GLY A 273 -16.95 5.46 3.86
C GLY A 273 -17.75 5.55 5.15
N GLU A 274 -17.50 4.68 6.15
CA GLU A 274 -18.18 4.77 7.43
C GLU A 274 -17.86 6.07 8.16
N LEU A 275 -18.90 6.78 8.61
CA LEU A 275 -18.71 7.93 9.50
C LEU A 275 -18.09 7.45 10.82
N THR A 276 -16.94 7.99 11.18
CA THR A 276 -16.35 7.77 12.50
C THR A 276 -17.34 8.29 13.54
N ARG A 277 -17.95 7.39 14.31
CA ARG A 277 -18.74 7.80 15.49
C ARG A 277 -17.73 8.41 16.47
N GLN A 278 -17.81 9.72 16.63
CA GLN A 278 -17.07 10.49 17.65
C GLN A 278 -17.56 10.12 19.05
#